data_763e71f4155df5b82522dba89925dbfe
#
_entry.id   763e71f4155df5b82522dba89925dbfe
#
_cell.length_a   1.000
_cell.length_b   1.000
_cell.length_c   1.000
_cell.angle_alpha   90.00
_cell.angle_beta   90.00
_cell.angle_gamma   90.00
#
_symmetry.space_group_name_H-M   'P 1'
#
loop_
_entity.id
_entity.type
_entity.pdbx_description
1 polymer ?
#
loop_
_entity_poly.entity_id
_entity_poly.type
_entity_poly.pdbx_seq_one_letter_code
_entity_poly.pdbx_strand_id
1 'polypeptide(L)'
;MSIPESDVLLKRITIDPQLCHGKPCIRGLRYPVEFLLELLASGMTHAEVLADYDDLEPEDLLAALTFAVRLSQIKQTYAIAS
;
A
#
# COMPACT_ATOMS: atom_id res chain seq x y z
N MET A 1 2.14 -15.39 18.20
CA MET A 1 1.78 -14.98 16.84
C MET A 1 2.69 -13.85 16.40
N SER A 2 3.34 -14.05 15.30
CA SER A 2 4.25 -13.04 14.81
C SER A 2 3.49 -12.06 13.92
N ILE A 3 3.57 -10.79 14.28
CA ILE A 3 3.06 -9.73 13.45
C ILE A 3 4.17 -9.39 12.46
N PRO A 4 3.90 -9.34 11.16
CA PRO A 4 4.93 -8.95 10.21
C PRO A 4 5.47 -7.58 10.61
N GLU A 5 6.78 -7.45 10.61
CA GLU A 5 7.39 -6.17 10.93
C GLU A 5 7.06 -5.16 9.86
N SER A 6 6.57 -4.00 10.28
CA SER A 6 6.22 -2.93 9.36
C SER A 6 7.39 -2.56 8.45
N ASP A 7 8.60 -2.54 9.00
CA ASP A 7 9.77 -2.13 8.25
C ASP A 7 10.08 -3.09 7.10
N VAL A 8 9.85 -4.40 7.31
CA VAL A 8 10.06 -5.40 6.27
C VAL A 8 9.04 -5.19 5.15
N LEU A 9 7.78 -4.99 5.52
CA LEU A 9 6.74 -4.74 4.53
C LEU A 9 7.00 -3.46 3.76
N LEU A 10 7.44 -2.40 4.43
CA LEU A 10 7.68 -1.12 3.79
C LEU A 10 8.81 -1.15 2.77
N LYS A 11 9.70 -2.15 2.85
CA LYS A 11 10.73 -2.33 1.84
C LYS A 11 10.17 -2.67 0.47
N ARG A 12 8.92 -3.10 0.40
CA ARG A 12 8.24 -3.35 -0.87
C ARG A 12 7.74 -2.08 -1.53
N ILE A 13 7.79 -0.96 -0.82
CA ILE A 13 7.36 0.32 -1.37
C ILE A 13 8.58 1.04 -1.94
N THR A 14 8.50 1.41 -3.21
CA THR A 14 9.60 2.10 -3.89
C THR A 14 9.10 3.45 -4.42
N ILE A 15 9.99 4.41 -4.47
CA ILE A 15 9.70 5.71 -5.06
C ILE A 15 10.74 5.98 -6.13
N ASP A 16 10.28 6.05 -7.37
CA ASP A 16 11.14 6.29 -8.52
C ASP A 16 10.54 7.45 -9.29
N PRO A 17 11.28 8.55 -9.50
CA PRO A 17 10.75 9.70 -10.23
C PRO A 17 10.28 9.36 -11.64
N GLN A 18 10.78 8.26 -12.20
CA GLN A 18 10.43 7.84 -13.55
C GLN A 18 9.23 6.91 -13.58
N LEU A 19 8.72 6.53 -12.41
CA LEU A 19 7.68 5.54 -12.31
C LEU A 19 6.52 6.11 -11.52
N CYS A 20 5.29 5.94 -12.01
CA CYS A 20 4.10 6.41 -11.31
C CYS A 20 4.19 7.88 -10.94
N HIS A 21 4.86 8.70 -11.74
CA HIS A 21 5.05 10.13 -11.50
C HIS A 21 5.72 10.42 -10.15
N GLY A 22 6.60 9.53 -9.71
CA GLY A 22 7.30 9.70 -8.44
C GLY A 22 6.46 9.33 -7.22
N LYS A 23 5.28 8.77 -7.41
CA LYS A 23 4.45 8.31 -6.31
C LYS A 23 4.95 6.98 -5.76
N PRO A 24 4.66 6.67 -4.50
CA PRO A 24 5.00 5.35 -3.96
C PRO A 24 4.35 4.24 -4.76
N CYS A 25 5.15 3.25 -5.13
CA CYS A 25 4.72 2.11 -5.94
C CYS A 25 5.17 0.83 -5.29
N ILE A 26 4.59 -0.29 -5.73
CA ILE A 26 4.95 -1.62 -5.23
C ILE A 26 6.12 -2.16 -6.04
N ARG A 27 7.25 -2.40 -5.38
CA ARG A 27 8.42 -3.14 -5.91
C ARG A 27 8.86 -2.71 -7.32
N GLY A 28 8.81 -1.41 -7.61
CA GLY A 28 9.17 -0.94 -8.94
C GLY A 28 8.17 -1.34 -10.03
N LEU A 29 7.06 -1.95 -9.68
CA LEU A 29 5.98 -2.23 -10.61
C LEU A 29 5.16 -0.95 -10.83
N ARG A 30 4.30 -0.97 -11.83
CA ARG A 30 3.50 0.21 -12.15
C ARG A 30 2.19 0.24 -11.39
N TYR A 31 2.23 -0.17 -10.13
CA TYR A 31 1.07 -0.14 -9.24
C TYR A 31 1.34 0.87 -8.13
N PRO A 32 0.76 2.08 -8.22
CA PRO A 32 0.85 3.01 -7.11
C PRO A 32 0.17 2.42 -5.88
N VAL A 33 0.73 2.70 -4.72
CA VAL A 33 0.13 2.24 -3.46
C VAL A 33 -1.32 2.69 -3.36
N GLU A 34 -1.60 3.95 -3.74
CA GLU A 34 -2.96 4.47 -3.66
C GLU A 34 -3.94 3.68 -4.54
N PHE A 35 -3.47 3.14 -5.67
CA PHE A 35 -4.32 2.32 -6.52
C PHE A 35 -4.78 1.06 -5.80
N LEU A 36 -3.85 0.38 -5.13
CA LEU A 36 -4.19 -0.82 -4.36
C LEU A 36 -5.15 -0.48 -3.22
N LEU A 37 -4.90 0.65 -2.56
CA LEU A 37 -5.78 1.08 -1.48
C LEU A 37 -7.19 1.37 -2.00
N GLU A 38 -7.31 1.96 -3.18
CA GLU A 38 -8.61 2.23 -3.78
C GLU A 38 -9.36 0.94 -4.12
N LEU A 39 -8.64 -0.07 -4.64
CA LEU A 39 -9.27 -1.37 -4.91
C LEU A 39 -9.83 -1.98 -3.64
N LEU A 40 -9.05 -1.97 -2.57
CA LEU A 40 -9.48 -2.51 -1.30
C LEU A 40 -10.63 -1.69 -0.70
N ALA A 41 -10.55 -0.36 -0.84
CA ALA A 41 -11.61 0.52 -0.35
C ALA A 41 -12.93 0.33 -1.10
N SER A 42 -12.86 -0.13 -2.33
CA SER A 42 -14.07 -0.41 -3.12
C SER A 42 -14.74 -1.71 -2.72
N GLY A 43 -14.14 -2.48 -1.82
CA GLY A 43 -14.71 -3.73 -1.32
C GLY A 43 -14.12 -4.98 -1.93
N MET A 44 -13.09 -4.86 -2.79
CA MET A 44 -12.43 -6.05 -3.30
C MET A 44 -11.71 -6.77 -2.18
N THR A 45 -11.80 -8.09 -2.17
CA THR A 45 -11.02 -8.90 -1.24
C THR A 45 -9.58 -9.01 -1.74
N HIS A 46 -8.67 -9.39 -0.84
CA HIS A 46 -7.28 -9.65 -1.24
C HIS A 46 -7.22 -10.68 -2.35
N ALA A 47 -8.00 -11.74 -2.24
CA ALA A 47 -8.02 -12.80 -3.26
C ALA A 47 -8.45 -12.26 -4.61
N GLU A 48 -9.44 -11.38 -4.64
CA GLU A 48 -9.91 -10.77 -5.88
C GLU A 48 -8.84 -9.89 -6.52
N VAL A 49 -8.17 -9.08 -5.71
CA VAL A 49 -7.10 -8.23 -6.22
C VAL A 49 -5.98 -9.07 -6.80
N LEU A 50 -5.57 -10.12 -6.10
CA LEU A 50 -4.48 -10.99 -6.55
C LEU A 50 -4.87 -11.78 -7.79
N ALA A 51 -6.14 -12.11 -7.97
CA ALA A 51 -6.61 -12.78 -9.17
C ALA A 51 -6.56 -11.86 -10.38
N ASP A 52 -6.87 -10.59 -10.20
CA ASP A 52 -6.89 -9.62 -11.30
C ASP A 52 -5.48 -9.12 -11.66
N TYR A 53 -4.57 -9.09 -10.69
CA TYR A 53 -3.22 -8.57 -10.86
C TYR A 53 -2.23 -9.61 -10.37
N ASP A 54 -1.95 -10.58 -11.21
CA ASP A 54 -1.24 -11.80 -10.82
C ASP A 54 0.25 -11.60 -10.56
N ASP A 55 0.81 -10.46 -10.91
CA ASP A 55 2.19 -10.13 -10.54
C ASP A 55 2.30 -9.53 -9.12
N LEU A 56 1.18 -9.34 -8.44
CA LEU A 56 1.18 -8.93 -7.05
C LEU A 56 1.25 -10.14 -6.13
N GLU A 57 1.85 -9.93 -4.97
CA GLU A 57 1.95 -10.94 -3.92
C GLU A 57 1.08 -10.49 -2.72
N PRO A 58 0.63 -11.45 -1.89
CA PRO A 58 -0.18 -11.06 -0.73
C PRO A 58 0.48 -10.01 0.16
N GLU A 59 1.81 -10.10 0.32
CA GLU A 59 2.56 -9.16 1.13
C GLU A 59 2.57 -7.76 0.53
N ASP A 60 2.35 -7.63 -0.77
CA ASP A 60 2.26 -6.32 -1.40
C ASP A 60 1.04 -5.55 -0.91
N LEU A 61 -0.07 -6.26 -0.72
CA LEU A 61 -1.28 -5.64 -0.18
C LEU A 61 -1.09 -5.23 1.27
N LEU A 62 -0.40 -6.07 2.04
CA LEU A 62 -0.07 -5.73 3.42
C LEU A 62 0.86 -4.54 3.48
N ALA A 63 1.80 -4.44 2.55
CA ALA A 63 2.71 -3.30 2.46
C ALA A 63 1.94 -2.01 2.19
N ALA A 64 0.98 -2.06 1.27
CA ALA A 64 0.16 -0.89 0.96
C ALA A 64 -0.62 -0.43 2.20
N LEU A 65 -1.23 -1.37 2.91
CA LEU A 65 -1.98 -1.06 4.12
C LEU A 65 -1.06 -0.51 5.21
N THR A 66 0.13 -1.08 5.36
CA THR A 66 1.10 -0.60 6.33
C THR A 66 1.55 0.82 6.01
N PHE A 67 1.74 1.12 4.74
CA PHE A 67 2.09 2.47 4.32
C PHE A 67 0.98 3.46 4.70
N ALA A 68 -0.27 3.08 4.49
CA ALA A 68 -1.40 3.91 4.86
C ALA A 68 -1.45 4.16 6.37
N VAL A 69 -1.16 3.12 7.16
CA VAL A 69 -1.10 3.27 8.61
C VAL A 69 -0.02 4.28 9.01
N ARG A 70 1.16 4.18 8.39
CA ARG A 70 2.26 5.11 8.69
C ARG A 70 1.89 6.54 8.34
N LEU A 71 1.21 6.75 7.22
CA LEU A 71 0.76 8.08 6.83
C LEU A 71 -0.26 8.62 7.84
N SER A 72 -1.14 7.78 8.35
CA SER A 72 -2.15 8.21 9.31
C SER A 72 -1.56 8.51 10.69
N GLN A 73 -0.33 8.11 10.93
CA GLN A 73 0.36 8.36 12.19
C GLN A 73 1.18 9.65 12.17
N ILE A 74 1.09 10.42 11.12
CA ILE A 74 1.73 11.73 11.06
C ILE A 74 1.13 12.58 12.18
N LYS A 75 2.00 13.24 12.94
CA LYS A 75 1.63 13.95 14.15
C LYS A 75 0.91 15.27 13.92
N GLN A 76 0.21 15.40 12.87
CA GLN A 76 -0.65 16.55 12.67
C GLN A 76 -1.98 16.21 13.28
N THR A 77 -2.36 16.99 14.26
CA THR A 77 -3.67 16.80 14.83
C THR A 77 -4.66 17.49 13.91
N TYR A 78 -5.26 16.71 13.06
CA TYR A 78 -6.39 17.24 12.33
C TYR A 78 -7.60 17.05 13.21
N ALA A 79 -8.31 18.12 13.41
CA ALA A 79 -9.63 17.98 13.97
C ALA A 79 -10.42 17.22 12.91
N ILE A 80 -10.60 15.94 13.13
CA ILE A 80 -11.53 15.20 12.29
C ILE A 80 -12.89 15.74 12.66
N ALA A 81 -13.49 16.41 11.73
CA ALA A 81 -14.86 16.87 11.92
C ALA A 81 -15.72 15.64 12.09
N SER A 82 -16.13 15.41 13.29
CA SER A 82 -17.03 14.32 13.61
C SER A 82 -18.45 14.82 13.58
#